data_7ea723c79787efbe76932992dfee4039
#
_entry.id   7ea723c79787efbe76932992dfee4039
#
_cell.length_a   1.000
_cell.length_b   1.000
_cell.length_c   1.000
_cell.angle_alpha   90.00
_cell.angle_beta   90.00
_cell.angle_gamma   90.00
#
_symmetry.space_group_name_H-M   'P 1'
#
loop_
_entity.id
_entity.type
_entity.pdbx_description
1 polymer ?
#
loop_
_entity_poly.entity_id
_entity_poly.type
_entity_poly.pdbx_seq_one_letter_code
_entity_poly.pdbx_strand_id
1 'polypeptide(L)'
;MMTAPTTINAHKILEAGRKAVVQESEALAHLAASLDDKFTSAVELLSQQNSRVIVSGIGKSGHIARKIAATFASVGQPAFFVHPAEANHGDLGMITPEDRLLLLSHSGETVELKPMLDYSRRFHIPAVAITAKENSNLASIADITLCYPTVPEACPMGLAPTTST
;
A
#
# COMPACT_ATOMS: atom_id res chain seq x y z
N MET A 1 -35.92 26.45 10.63
CA MET A 1 -35.64 26.10 12.04
C MET A 1 -34.19 25.63 12.10
N MET A 2 -33.25 26.44 12.55
CA MET A 2 -31.86 26.05 12.75
C MET A 2 -31.80 25.12 13.97
N THR A 3 -31.42 23.87 13.77
CA THR A 3 -31.14 22.95 14.87
C THR A 3 -29.94 23.47 15.65
N ALA A 4 -30.08 23.58 16.98
CA ALA A 4 -29.00 23.99 17.86
C ALA A 4 -27.77 23.08 17.63
N PRO A 5 -26.52 23.60 17.67
CA PRO A 5 -25.34 22.78 17.51
C PRO A 5 -25.33 21.72 18.62
N THR A 6 -25.26 20.45 18.23
CA THR A 6 -25.13 19.32 19.16
C THR A 6 -23.85 19.53 19.96
N THR A 7 -23.97 19.79 21.26
CA THR A 7 -22.83 19.97 22.16
C THR A 7 -22.03 18.67 22.18
N ILE A 8 -20.85 18.69 21.57
CA ILE A 8 -19.99 17.51 21.51
C ILE A 8 -19.41 17.29 22.92
N ASN A 9 -19.66 16.11 23.47
CA ASN A 9 -19.18 15.74 24.80
C ASN A 9 -17.67 15.46 24.76
N ALA A 10 -16.86 16.25 25.43
CA ALA A 10 -15.40 16.14 25.47
C ALA A 10 -14.91 14.73 25.89
N HIS A 11 -15.61 14.11 26.85
CA HIS A 11 -15.29 12.74 27.30
C HIS A 11 -15.47 11.73 26.16
N LYS A 12 -16.54 11.81 25.39
CA LYS A 12 -16.80 10.94 24.24
C LYS A 12 -15.75 11.12 23.13
N ILE A 13 -15.27 12.34 22.91
CA ILE A 13 -14.20 12.61 21.94
C ILE A 13 -12.91 11.91 22.38
N LEU A 14 -12.53 12.07 23.64
CA LEU A 14 -11.31 11.47 24.17
C LEU A 14 -11.38 9.93 24.15
N GLU A 15 -12.54 9.37 24.50
CA GLU A 15 -12.79 7.92 24.46
C GLU A 15 -12.69 7.39 23.01
N ALA A 16 -13.29 8.06 22.05
CA ALA A 16 -13.21 7.69 20.63
C ALA A 16 -11.77 7.74 20.10
N GLY A 17 -11.01 8.78 20.46
CA GLY A 17 -9.61 8.90 20.09
C GLY A 17 -8.75 7.77 20.67
N ARG A 18 -8.91 7.46 21.96
CA ARG A 18 -8.21 6.34 22.61
C ARG A 18 -8.56 5.01 21.97
N LYS A 19 -9.85 4.77 21.69
CA LYS A 19 -10.31 3.54 21.02
C LYS A 19 -9.67 3.38 19.65
N ALA A 20 -9.60 4.45 18.82
CA ALA A 20 -8.95 4.40 17.52
C ALA A 20 -7.48 4.01 17.64
N VAL A 21 -6.71 4.65 18.52
CA VAL A 21 -5.28 4.35 18.73
C VAL A 21 -5.06 2.91 19.21
N VAL A 22 -5.91 2.41 20.12
CA VAL A 22 -5.82 1.01 20.59
C VAL A 22 -6.07 0.05 19.43
N GLN A 23 -7.12 0.28 18.66
CA GLN A 23 -7.47 -0.56 17.52
C GLN A 23 -6.36 -0.61 16.45
N GLU A 24 -5.73 0.51 16.16
CA GLU A 24 -4.58 0.59 15.24
C GLU A 24 -3.37 -0.15 15.81
N SER A 25 -3.12 -0.05 17.12
CA SER A 25 -2.05 -0.80 17.79
C SER A 25 -2.25 -2.32 17.72
N GLU A 26 -3.49 -2.79 17.92
CA GLU A 26 -3.84 -4.21 17.77
C GLU A 26 -3.65 -4.69 16.33
N ALA A 27 -4.02 -3.86 15.34
CA ALA A 27 -3.81 -4.18 13.93
C ALA A 27 -2.31 -4.35 13.59
N LEU A 28 -1.44 -3.49 14.14
CA LEU A 28 0.01 -3.61 13.98
C LEU A 28 0.55 -4.89 14.65
N ALA A 29 0.01 -5.30 15.79
CA ALA A 29 0.38 -6.56 16.42
C ALA A 29 0.00 -7.77 15.56
N HIS A 30 -1.19 -7.74 14.93
CA HIS A 30 -1.60 -8.77 13.99
C HIS A 30 -0.71 -8.80 12.74
N LEU A 31 -0.36 -7.63 12.20
CA LEU A 31 0.56 -7.53 11.07
C LEU A 31 1.92 -8.13 11.43
N ALA A 32 2.49 -7.78 12.59
CA ALA A 32 3.77 -8.32 13.03
C ALA A 32 3.76 -9.85 13.14
N ALA A 33 2.66 -10.42 13.62
CA ALA A 33 2.49 -11.88 13.74
C ALA A 33 2.27 -12.57 12.37
N SER A 34 1.88 -11.84 11.34
CA SER A 34 1.64 -12.38 9.99
C SER A 34 2.86 -12.32 9.06
N LEU A 35 3.95 -11.68 9.47
CA LEU A 35 5.17 -11.63 8.68
C LEU A 35 5.80 -13.02 8.58
N ASP A 36 6.13 -13.43 7.37
CA ASP A 36 6.70 -14.73 7.02
C ASP A 36 7.93 -14.59 6.09
N ASP A 37 8.42 -15.68 5.54
CA ASP A 37 9.57 -15.71 4.63
C ASP A 37 9.35 -14.88 3.36
N LYS A 38 8.10 -14.62 2.95
CA LYS A 38 7.80 -13.72 1.83
C LYS A 38 8.27 -12.30 2.11
N PHE A 39 8.19 -11.86 3.39
CA PHE A 39 8.71 -10.55 3.77
C PHE A 39 10.23 -10.46 3.55
N THR A 40 10.97 -11.48 3.98
CA THR A 40 12.42 -11.56 3.75
C THR A 40 12.74 -11.52 2.25
N SER A 41 12.04 -12.36 1.46
CA SER A 41 12.20 -12.40 0.00
C SER A 41 11.89 -11.07 -0.67
N ALA A 42 10.86 -10.35 -0.21
CA ALA A 42 10.53 -9.02 -0.72
C ALA A 42 11.63 -8.00 -0.40
N VAL A 43 12.18 -8.03 0.82
CA VAL A 43 13.30 -7.15 1.20
C VAL A 43 14.53 -7.43 0.34
N GLU A 44 14.90 -8.69 0.15
CA GLU A 44 16.03 -9.10 -0.68
C GLU A 44 15.84 -8.63 -2.14
N LEU A 45 14.63 -8.80 -2.69
CA LEU A 45 14.32 -8.36 -4.05
C LEU A 45 14.41 -6.84 -4.22
N LEU A 46 13.81 -6.09 -3.28
CA LEU A 46 13.74 -4.63 -3.35
C LEU A 46 15.08 -3.94 -3.02
N SER A 47 15.98 -4.61 -2.31
CA SER A 47 17.31 -4.08 -1.92
C SER A 47 18.45 -4.49 -2.86
N GLN A 48 18.17 -5.09 -4.01
CA GLN A 48 19.19 -5.48 -4.97
C GLN A 48 20.01 -4.27 -5.45
N GLN A 49 21.33 -4.46 -5.49
CA GLN A 49 22.25 -3.41 -5.95
C GLN A 49 21.93 -2.98 -7.39
N ASN A 50 22.09 -1.68 -7.65
CA ASN A 50 21.85 -1.05 -8.96
C ASN A 50 20.39 -1.10 -9.44
N SER A 51 19.43 -1.50 -8.61
CA SER A 51 18.01 -1.41 -8.92
C SER A 51 17.38 -0.14 -8.33
N ARG A 52 16.31 0.32 -8.99
CA ARG A 52 15.43 1.37 -8.45
C ARG A 52 14.11 0.72 -8.07
N VAL A 53 13.48 1.20 -7.01
CA VAL A 53 12.14 0.75 -6.62
C VAL A 53 11.09 1.71 -7.15
N ILE A 54 10.24 1.23 -8.02
CA ILE A 54 9.09 1.98 -8.55
C ILE A 54 7.89 1.65 -7.66
N VAL A 55 7.44 2.63 -6.89
CA VAL A 55 6.31 2.43 -5.98
C VAL A 55 5.05 3.01 -6.59
N SER A 56 3.94 2.27 -6.58
CA SER A 56 2.69 2.70 -7.17
C SER A 56 1.46 2.27 -6.36
N GLY A 57 0.40 3.03 -6.51
CA GLY A 57 -0.90 2.85 -5.87
C GLY A 57 -1.81 4.02 -6.18
N ILE A 58 -3.11 3.89 -5.94
CA ILE A 58 -4.09 4.94 -6.23
C ILE A 58 -4.80 5.40 -4.96
N GLY A 59 -5.28 6.65 -4.95
CA GLY A 59 -5.97 7.23 -3.80
C GLY A 59 -5.12 7.22 -2.53
N LYS A 60 -5.62 6.70 -1.43
CA LYS A 60 -4.89 6.63 -0.15
C LYS A 60 -3.68 5.70 -0.23
N SER A 61 -3.78 4.57 -0.91
CA SER A 61 -2.63 3.71 -1.20
C SER A 61 -1.55 4.46 -2.00
N GLY A 62 -1.92 5.37 -2.90
CA GLY A 62 -0.99 6.23 -3.62
C GLY A 62 -0.26 7.22 -2.71
N HIS A 63 -0.91 7.77 -1.69
CA HIS A 63 -0.24 8.63 -0.69
C HIS A 63 0.79 7.83 0.12
N ILE A 64 0.43 6.61 0.54
CA ILE A 64 1.37 5.71 1.23
C ILE A 64 2.52 5.31 0.31
N ALA A 65 2.25 4.99 -0.95
CA ALA A 65 3.27 4.66 -1.94
C ALA A 65 4.30 5.80 -2.12
N ARG A 66 3.84 7.06 -2.18
CA ARG A 66 4.73 8.24 -2.21
C ARG A 66 5.60 8.33 -0.95
N LYS A 67 5.00 8.10 0.23
CA LYS A 67 5.74 8.10 1.50
C LYS A 67 6.79 6.99 1.53
N ILE A 68 6.48 5.79 1.07
CA ILE A 68 7.42 4.67 0.99
C ILE A 68 8.57 5.01 0.05
N ALA A 69 8.29 5.51 -1.16
CA ALA A 69 9.32 5.90 -2.11
C ALA A 69 10.28 6.95 -1.52
N ALA A 70 9.74 7.99 -0.87
CA ALA A 70 10.54 9.01 -0.20
C ALA A 70 11.39 8.43 0.95
N THR A 71 10.85 7.47 1.71
CA THR A 71 11.59 6.80 2.79
C THR A 71 12.73 5.94 2.23
N PHE A 72 12.52 5.15 1.19
CA PHE A 72 13.56 4.38 0.53
C PHE A 72 14.69 5.28 0.04
N ALA A 73 14.35 6.37 -0.66
CA ALA A 73 15.35 7.34 -1.12
C ALA A 73 16.16 7.92 0.04
N SER A 74 15.54 8.20 1.19
CA SER A 74 16.23 8.78 2.36
C SER A 74 17.24 7.83 3.02
N VAL A 75 17.07 6.53 2.83
CA VAL A 75 18.00 5.50 3.36
C VAL A 75 18.96 4.95 2.30
N GLY A 76 19.01 5.59 1.14
CA GLY A 76 19.97 5.27 0.08
C GLY A 76 19.52 4.24 -0.94
N GLN A 77 18.25 3.74 -0.86
CA GLN A 77 17.66 2.92 -1.90
C GLN A 77 16.98 3.84 -2.94
N PRO A 78 17.47 3.92 -4.19
CA PRO A 78 16.83 4.73 -5.21
C PRO A 78 15.38 4.29 -5.42
N ALA A 79 14.44 5.21 -5.23
CA ALA A 79 13.02 4.91 -5.39
C ALA A 79 12.23 6.15 -5.80
N PHE A 80 11.15 5.96 -6.56
CA PHE A 80 10.21 7.01 -6.87
C PHE A 80 8.80 6.46 -7.09
N PHE A 81 7.85 7.36 -6.93
CA PHE A 81 6.44 7.05 -7.14
C PHE A 81 6.03 7.29 -8.59
N VAL A 82 5.32 6.33 -9.18
CA VAL A 82 4.65 6.47 -10.47
C VAL A 82 3.15 6.33 -10.26
N HIS A 83 2.39 7.33 -10.69
CA HIS A 83 0.93 7.27 -10.61
C HIS A 83 0.38 6.30 -11.65
N PRO A 84 -0.48 5.32 -11.31
CA PRO A 84 -0.92 4.30 -12.26
C PRO A 84 -1.65 4.88 -13.48
N ALA A 85 -2.42 5.96 -13.31
CA ALA A 85 -3.10 6.59 -14.43
C ALA A 85 -2.10 7.25 -15.40
N GLU A 86 -1.09 7.96 -14.88
CA GLU A 86 -0.04 8.57 -15.72
C GLU A 86 0.81 7.49 -16.41
N ALA A 87 1.08 6.38 -15.72
CA ALA A 87 1.74 5.22 -16.32
C ALA A 87 1.04 4.79 -17.61
N ASN A 88 -0.30 4.76 -17.63
CA ASN A 88 -1.11 4.39 -18.79
C ASN A 88 -1.06 5.41 -19.92
N HIS A 89 -0.56 6.62 -19.65
CA HIS A 89 -0.43 7.70 -20.62
C HIS A 89 1.03 7.98 -21.06
N GLY A 90 1.95 7.07 -20.76
CA GLY A 90 3.32 7.13 -21.27
C GLY A 90 4.41 6.89 -20.24
N ASP A 91 4.15 7.09 -18.93
CA ASP A 91 5.18 7.00 -17.90
C ASP A 91 5.67 5.55 -17.67
N LEU A 92 5.01 4.53 -18.23
CA LEU A 92 5.56 3.17 -18.28
C LEU A 92 6.95 3.13 -18.92
N GLY A 93 7.22 4.03 -19.88
CA GLY A 93 8.53 4.14 -20.54
C GLY A 93 9.69 4.55 -19.60
N MET A 94 9.41 5.04 -18.39
CA MET A 94 10.44 5.32 -17.38
C MET A 94 10.92 4.08 -16.64
N ILE A 95 10.16 2.98 -16.71
CA ILE A 95 10.42 1.73 -16.01
C ILE A 95 11.30 0.84 -16.89
N THR A 96 12.41 0.38 -16.35
CA THR A 96 13.41 -0.42 -17.05
C THR A 96 13.49 -1.83 -16.48
N PRO A 97 14.08 -2.81 -17.20
CA PRO A 97 14.23 -4.18 -16.70
C PRO A 97 15.03 -4.30 -15.39
N GLU A 98 15.86 -3.31 -15.08
CA GLU A 98 16.66 -3.26 -13.85
C GLU A 98 15.85 -2.81 -12.64
N ASP A 99 14.65 -2.25 -12.85
CA ASP A 99 13.79 -1.77 -11.77
C ASP A 99 13.08 -2.92 -11.02
N ARG A 100 12.50 -2.59 -9.88
CA ARG A 100 11.63 -3.44 -9.08
C ARG A 100 10.34 -2.70 -8.80
N LEU A 101 9.20 -3.33 -8.98
CA LEU A 101 7.91 -2.73 -8.70
C LEU A 101 7.46 -3.06 -7.28
N LEU A 102 6.91 -2.06 -6.59
CA LEU A 102 6.18 -2.22 -5.33
C LEU A 102 4.78 -1.63 -5.49
N LEU A 103 3.78 -2.49 -5.59
CA LEU A 103 2.41 -2.12 -5.95
C LEU A 103 1.47 -2.29 -4.76
N LEU A 104 0.77 -1.22 -4.39
CA LEU A 104 -0.11 -1.17 -3.24
C LEU A 104 -1.59 -1.12 -3.66
N SER A 105 -2.37 -2.12 -3.25
CA SER A 105 -3.82 -2.13 -3.43
C SER A 105 -4.49 -2.95 -2.35
N HIS A 106 -5.33 -2.32 -1.51
CA HIS A 106 -6.07 -3.03 -0.46
C HIS A 106 -6.93 -4.18 -1.01
N SER A 107 -7.69 -3.92 -2.07
CA SER A 107 -8.53 -4.95 -2.70
C SER A 107 -7.74 -5.92 -3.61
N GLY A 108 -6.57 -5.49 -4.09
CA GLY A 108 -5.84 -6.19 -5.13
C GLY A 108 -6.51 -6.17 -6.51
N GLU A 109 -7.62 -5.43 -6.66
CA GLU A 109 -8.45 -5.36 -7.87
C GLU A 109 -8.43 -3.96 -8.53
N THR A 110 -7.45 -3.13 -8.19
CA THR A 110 -7.31 -1.78 -8.74
C THR A 110 -7.00 -1.86 -10.23
N VAL A 111 -7.95 -1.50 -11.07
CA VAL A 111 -7.90 -1.66 -12.53
C VAL A 111 -6.73 -0.85 -13.12
N GLU A 112 -6.44 0.32 -12.57
CA GLU A 112 -5.39 1.21 -13.04
C GLU A 112 -3.97 0.64 -12.84
N LEU A 113 -3.79 -0.32 -11.93
CA LEU A 113 -2.49 -1.00 -11.73
C LEU A 113 -2.25 -2.12 -12.75
N LYS A 114 -3.31 -2.60 -13.41
CA LYS A 114 -3.20 -3.72 -14.35
C LYS A 114 -2.19 -3.48 -15.49
N PRO A 115 -2.17 -2.32 -16.17
CA PRO A 115 -1.17 -2.08 -17.23
C PRO A 115 0.27 -2.10 -16.72
N MET A 116 0.53 -1.66 -15.46
CA MET A 116 1.86 -1.77 -14.86
C MET A 116 2.25 -3.24 -14.63
N LEU A 117 1.30 -4.08 -14.19
CA LEU A 117 1.52 -5.52 -14.03
C LEU A 117 1.74 -6.22 -15.40
N ASP A 118 0.93 -5.89 -16.39
CA ASP A 118 1.09 -6.45 -17.74
C ASP A 118 2.44 -6.04 -18.34
N TYR A 119 2.88 -4.81 -18.09
CA TYR A 119 4.20 -4.30 -18.49
C TYR A 119 5.33 -5.04 -17.78
N SER A 120 5.23 -5.22 -16.45
CA SER A 120 6.24 -5.95 -15.67
C SER A 120 6.42 -7.39 -16.19
N ARG A 121 5.33 -8.09 -16.44
CA ARG A 121 5.39 -9.45 -17.01
C ARG A 121 6.04 -9.48 -18.40
N ARG A 122 5.66 -8.53 -19.25
CA ARG A 122 6.18 -8.46 -20.63
C ARG A 122 7.69 -8.24 -20.68
N PHE A 123 8.21 -7.44 -19.76
CA PHE A 123 9.62 -7.06 -19.70
C PHE A 123 10.41 -7.77 -18.60
N HIS A 124 9.79 -8.77 -17.94
CA HIS A 124 10.38 -9.54 -16.84
C HIS A 124 10.90 -8.67 -15.68
N ILE A 125 10.16 -7.59 -15.34
CA ILE A 125 10.48 -6.70 -14.25
C ILE A 125 9.84 -7.27 -12.98
N PRO A 126 10.62 -7.64 -11.96
CA PRO A 126 10.07 -8.25 -10.75
C PRO A 126 9.14 -7.30 -9.99
N ALA A 127 8.03 -7.84 -9.50
CA ALA A 127 6.99 -7.08 -8.81
C ALA A 127 6.65 -7.67 -7.44
N VAL A 128 6.60 -6.80 -6.43
CA VAL A 128 6.08 -7.09 -5.10
C VAL A 128 4.71 -6.45 -4.96
N ALA A 129 3.73 -7.19 -4.51
CA ALA A 129 2.40 -6.71 -4.18
C ALA A 129 2.21 -6.56 -2.67
N ILE A 130 1.55 -5.49 -2.24
CA ILE A 130 1.02 -5.34 -0.88
C ILE A 130 -0.49 -5.26 -0.99
N THR A 131 -1.22 -6.22 -0.41
CA THR A 131 -2.68 -6.32 -0.51
C THR A 131 -3.28 -7.02 0.71
N ALA A 132 -4.58 -6.82 0.95
CA ALA A 132 -5.33 -7.59 1.95
C ALA A 132 -6.00 -8.85 1.37
N LYS A 133 -5.86 -9.10 0.05
CA LYS A 133 -6.55 -10.20 -0.65
C LYS A 133 -5.55 -11.10 -1.38
N GLU A 134 -5.31 -12.27 -0.82
CA GLU A 134 -4.39 -13.27 -1.38
C GLU A 134 -4.84 -13.78 -2.76
N ASN A 135 -6.16 -13.88 -2.97
CA ASN A 135 -6.75 -14.38 -4.23
C ASN A 135 -7.19 -13.22 -5.15
N SER A 136 -6.39 -12.15 -5.25
CA SER A 136 -6.69 -11.01 -6.11
C SER A 136 -5.88 -11.03 -7.42
N ASN A 137 -6.31 -10.22 -8.40
CA ASN A 137 -5.58 -10.06 -9.65
C ASN A 137 -4.13 -9.59 -9.41
N LEU A 138 -3.93 -8.62 -8.50
CA LEU A 138 -2.60 -8.14 -8.14
C LEU A 138 -1.73 -9.26 -7.57
N ALA A 139 -2.25 -10.04 -6.62
CA ALA A 139 -1.54 -11.13 -5.99
C ALA A 139 -1.21 -12.28 -6.96
N SER A 140 -2.09 -12.54 -7.93
CA SER A 140 -1.90 -13.63 -8.90
C SER A 140 -0.82 -13.35 -9.94
N ILE A 141 -0.44 -12.09 -10.12
CA ILE A 141 0.50 -11.63 -11.15
C ILE A 141 1.87 -11.27 -10.56
N ALA A 142 1.90 -10.71 -9.36
CA ALA A 142 3.14 -10.34 -8.69
C ALA A 142 4.01 -11.56 -8.36
N ASP A 143 5.33 -11.38 -8.38
CA ASP A 143 6.29 -12.44 -8.04
C ASP A 143 6.28 -12.74 -6.54
N ILE A 144 6.08 -11.70 -5.71
CA ILE A 144 5.95 -11.83 -4.26
C ILE A 144 4.73 -11.06 -3.81
N THR A 145 3.88 -11.68 -3.00
CA THR A 145 2.72 -11.02 -2.40
C THR A 145 2.84 -10.97 -0.88
N LEU A 146 2.89 -9.76 -0.35
CA LEU A 146 2.77 -9.49 1.08
C LEU A 146 1.29 -9.26 1.38
N CYS A 147 0.65 -10.30 1.91
CA CYS A 147 -0.76 -10.24 2.28
C CYS A 147 -0.88 -9.90 3.76
N TYR A 148 -1.50 -8.75 4.06
CA TYR A 148 -1.73 -8.35 5.45
C TYR A 148 -3.14 -8.71 5.93
N PRO A 149 -3.32 -8.97 7.25
CA PRO A 149 -4.62 -9.32 7.82
C PRO A 149 -5.66 -8.21 7.60
N THR A 150 -6.87 -8.60 7.22
CA THR A 150 -7.99 -7.65 7.20
C THR A 150 -8.46 -7.42 8.64
N VAL A 151 -8.43 -6.17 9.08
CA VAL A 151 -8.89 -5.72 10.39
C VAL A 151 -9.99 -4.68 10.23
N PRO A 152 -10.88 -4.52 11.24
CA PRO A 152 -11.88 -3.45 11.20
C PRO A 152 -11.24 -2.06 11.12
N GLU A 153 -11.83 -1.16 10.35
CA GLU A 153 -11.42 0.24 10.33
C GLU A 153 -11.78 0.94 11.64
N ALA A 154 -10.95 1.85 12.11
CA ALA A 154 -11.25 2.67 13.29
C ALA A 154 -12.36 3.71 12.99
N CYS A 155 -12.66 3.94 11.73
CA CYS A 155 -13.80 4.76 11.30
C CYS A 155 -15.12 4.12 11.76
N PRO A 156 -15.96 4.84 12.57
CA PRO A 156 -17.23 4.29 13.09
C PRO A 156 -18.22 3.85 12.00
N MET A 157 -18.09 4.42 10.79
CA MET A 157 -18.94 4.10 9.65
C MET A 157 -18.32 3.04 8.74
N GLY A 158 -17.08 2.60 8.99
CA GLY A 158 -16.37 1.67 8.14
C GLY A 158 -16.06 2.19 6.72
N LEU A 159 -16.14 3.50 6.50
CA LEU A 159 -16.01 4.11 5.16
C LEU A 159 -14.62 4.68 4.90
N ALA A 160 -13.97 5.19 5.93
CA ALA A 160 -12.64 5.79 5.77
C ALA A 160 -11.56 4.75 6.10
N PRO A 161 -10.59 4.53 5.22
CA PRO A 161 -9.42 3.71 5.54
C PRO A 161 -8.58 4.46 6.58
N THR A 162 -8.55 3.92 7.77
CA THR A 162 -7.82 4.45 8.93
C THR A 162 -6.77 3.45 9.37
N THR A 163 -7.19 2.24 9.68
CA THR A 163 -6.33 1.16 10.16
C THR A 163 -5.63 0.43 8.99
N SER A 164 -6.27 0.36 7.83
CA SER A 164 -5.75 -0.36 6.65
C SER A 164 -4.77 0.45 5.80
N THR A 165 -4.49 1.69 6.20
CA THR A 165 -3.63 2.61 5.40
C THR A 165 -2.40 3.09 6.20
#